data_863e05194e5b20b3d4eeff63b09abf0a
#
_entry.id   863e05194e5b20b3d4eeff63b09abf0a
#
_cell.length_a   1.000
_cell.length_b   1.000
_cell.length_c   1.000
_cell.angle_alpha   90.00
_cell.angle_beta   90.00
_cell.angle_gamma   90.00
#
_symmetry.space_group_name_H-M   'P 1'
#
loop_
_entity.id
_entity.type
_entity.pdbx_description
1 polymer ?
#
loop_
_entity_poly.entity_id
_entity_poly.type
_entity_poly.pdbx_seq_one_letter_code
_entity_poly.pdbx_strand_id
1 'polypeptide(L)'
;VLWNIDLTLLDVGQVMRAAYAEAFEKVTGEPLVYLTSAAGRTDSEMFFEFCARNYVELEPDTEVLGDFLAALEASFGARHEQLLAKGRVMPGAAASLAAVAALPDTLQTVVSGSTRTNATAKLVAFGLDTHLNLAVGGFGSVNYPKSSLIQSIRLHAAGEGGRAFSEEETVFVTGSAPDVRAALIGGAIPIAVLNGSTTEGQLREAGAQIVLPDLSDPRAVMTAVHQATTR
;
A
#
# COMPACT_ATOMS: atom_id res chain seq x y z
N VAL A 1 -12.78 2.33 5.20
CA VAL A 1 -11.68 1.39 5.46
C VAL A 1 -10.63 1.52 4.36
N LEU A 2 -9.40 1.74 4.75
CA LEU A 2 -8.23 1.85 3.88
C LEU A 2 -7.44 0.54 3.96
N TRP A 3 -6.97 0.02 2.84
CA TRP A 3 -6.20 -1.21 2.78
C TRP A 3 -4.80 -0.96 2.22
N ASN A 4 -3.77 -1.43 2.91
CA ASN A 4 -2.47 -1.60 2.27
C ASN A 4 -2.53 -2.79 1.31
N ILE A 5 -1.78 -2.72 0.20
CA ILE A 5 -1.77 -3.80 -0.81
C ILE A 5 -0.68 -4.81 -0.48
N ASP A 6 0.58 -4.38 -0.54
CA ASP A 6 1.74 -5.27 -0.48
C ASP A 6 1.90 -5.87 0.93
N LEU A 7 2.01 -7.20 1.01
CA LEU A 7 2.07 -7.99 2.24
C LEU A 7 0.86 -7.84 3.18
N THR A 8 -0.26 -7.31 2.66
CA THR A 8 -1.54 -7.23 3.37
C THR A 8 -2.64 -7.93 2.58
N LEU A 9 -2.87 -7.51 1.34
CA LEU A 9 -3.79 -8.16 0.41
C LEU A 9 -3.07 -9.12 -0.55
N LEU A 10 -1.86 -8.77 -0.98
CA LEU A 10 -1.05 -9.47 -1.97
C LEU A 10 0.42 -9.56 -1.54
N ASP A 11 1.09 -10.63 -1.94
CA ASP A 11 2.55 -10.71 -1.97
C ASP A 11 3.03 -10.82 -3.41
N VAL A 12 3.60 -9.75 -3.92
CA VAL A 12 4.19 -9.65 -5.26
C VAL A 12 5.64 -9.15 -5.20
N GLY A 13 6.27 -9.25 -4.03
CA GLY A 13 7.57 -8.67 -3.75
C GLY A 13 8.68 -9.14 -4.68
N GLN A 14 8.63 -10.39 -5.18
CA GLN A 14 9.63 -10.88 -6.12
C GLN A 14 9.55 -10.19 -7.48
N VAL A 15 8.33 -9.94 -7.97
CA VAL A 15 8.10 -9.27 -9.25
C VAL A 15 8.44 -7.79 -9.14
N MET A 16 8.06 -7.14 -8.03
CA MET A 16 8.40 -5.74 -7.78
C MET A 16 9.91 -5.52 -7.71
N ARG A 17 10.66 -6.41 -7.05
CA ARG A 17 12.13 -6.29 -7.00
C ARG A 17 12.77 -6.30 -8.39
N ALA A 18 12.30 -7.17 -9.28
CA ALA A 18 12.78 -7.23 -10.66
C ALA A 18 12.40 -5.95 -11.44
N ALA A 19 11.19 -5.44 -11.23
CA ALA A 19 10.74 -4.21 -11.87
C ALA A 19 11.54 -2.99 -11.39
N TYR A 20 11.82 -2.87 -10.09
CA TYR A 20 12.68 -1.80 -9.54
C TYR A 20 14.08 -1.86 -10.12
N ALA A 21 14.70 -3.05 -10.19
CA ALA A 21 16.06 -3.20 -10.70
C ALA A 21 16.17 -2.73 -12.15
N GLU A 22 15.25 -3.17 -13.01
CA GLU A 22 15.23 -2.76 -14.42
C GLU A 22 14.93 -1.26 -14.59
N ALA A 23 13.95 -0.73 -13.85
CA ALA A 23 13.61 0.69 -13.94
C ALA A 23 14.76 1.59 -13.47
N PHE A 24 15.43 1.20 -12.39
CA PHE A 24 16.56 1.94 -11.84
C PHE A 24 17.74 1.95 -12.82
N GLU A 25 18.14 0.78 -13.31
CA GLU A 25 19.23 0.65 -14.29
C GLU A 25 18.94 1.44 -15.57
N LYS A 26 17.70 1.37 -16.06
CA LYS A 26 17.28 2.10 -17.26
C LYS A 26 17.43 3.62 -17.14
N VAL A 27 17.18 4.17 -15.96
CA VAL A 27 17.16 5.63 -15.75
C VAL A 27 18.49 6.16 -15.28
N THR A 28 19.22 5.39 -14.46
CA THR A 28 20.50 5.84 -13.91
C THR A 28 21.71 5.33 -14.69
N GLY A 29 21.56 4.29 -15.51
CA GLY A 29 22.66 3.57 -16.13
C GLY A 29 23.43 2.66 -15.17
N GLU A 30 23.08 2.63 -13.89
CA GLU A 30 23.75 1.87 -12.86
C GLU A 30 22.87 0.71 -12.34
N PRO A 31 23.45 -0.47 -12.01
CA PRO A 31 22.69 -1.59 -11.50
C PRO A 31 22.19 -1.32 -10.08
N LEU A 32 20.97 -1.74 -9.77
CA LEU A 32 20.42 -1.69 -8.40
C LEU A 32 20.99 -2.84 -7.55
N VAL A 33 22.06 -2.57 -6.81
CA VAL A 33 22.75 -3.56 -5.97
C VAL A 33 22.14 -3.62 -4.58
N TYR A 34 21.88 -2.46 -3.97
CA TYR A 34 21.37 -2.35 -2.61
C TYR A 34 19.88 -2.00 -2.63
N LEU A 35 19.06 -3.03 -2.48
CA LEU A 35 17.63 -2.91 -2.27
C LEU A 35 17.29 -2.64 -0.81
N THR A 36 16.26 -1.84 -0.57
CA THR A 36 15.70 -1.58 0.75
C THR A 36 14.25 -2.06 0.83
N SER A 37 13.70 -2.08 2.05
CA SER A 37 12.29 -2.41 2.27
C SER A 37 11.38 -1.31 1.77
N ALA A 38 10.35 -1.66 1.01
CA ALA A 38 9.31 -0.74 0.56
C ALA A 38 8.22 -0.49 1.64
N ALA A 39 8.30 -1.16 2.80
CA ALA A 39 7.32 -1.00 3.87
C ALA A 39 7.26 0.47 4.35
N GLY A 40 6.06 1.04 4.35
CA GLY A 40 5.83 2.42 4.77
C GLY A 40 6.24 3.50 3.77
N ARG A 41 6.80 3.13 2.62
CA ARG A 41 7.33 4.07 1.61
C ARG A 41 6.51 4.07 0.33
N THR A 42 6.62 5.17 -0.41
CA THR A 42 6.12 5.30 -1.78
C THR A 42 7.20 4.94 -2.80
N ASP A 43 6.80 4.64 -4.04
CA ASP A 43 7.74 4.36 -5.14
C ASP A 43 8.68 5.56 -5.39
N SER A 44 8.18 6.79 -5.18
CA SER A 44 9.00 8.01 -5.25
C SER A 44 10.07 8.05 -4.14
N GLU A 45 9.71 7.74 -2.89
CA GLU A 45 10.65 7.66 -1.78
C GLU A 45 11.68 6.53 -2.00
N MET A 46 11.23 5.41 -2.58
CA MET A 46 12.10 4.28 -2.91
C MET A 46 13.18 4.67 -3.92
N PHE A 47 12.85 5.47 -4.94
CA PHE A 47 13.84 5.93 -5.92
C PHE A 47 14.98 6.71 -5.26
N PHE A 48 14.68 7.68 -4.43
CA PHE A 48 15.71 8.45 -3.73
C PHE A 48 16.52 7.59 -2.76
N GLU A 49 15.89 6.66 -2.06
CA GLU A 49 16.59 5.72 -1.19
C GLU A 49 17.53 4.80 -1.99
N PHE A 50 17.11 4.35 -3.18
CA PHE A 50 17.96 3.55 -4.08
C PHE A 50 19.17 4.37 -4.54
N CYS A 51 18.98 5.61 -4.97
CA CYS A 51 20.08 6.47 -5.37
C CYS A 51 21.09 6.65 -4.23
N ALA A 52 20.59 6.99 -3.03
CA ALA A 52 21.46 7.19 -1.87
C ALA A 52 22.26 5.92 -1.50
N ARG A 53 21.62 4.74 -1.52
CA ARG A 53 22.28 3.47 -1.15
C ARG A 53 23.21 2.91 -2.20
N ASN A 54 22.98 3.25 -3.48
CA ASN A 54 23.80 2.79 -4.59
C ASN A 54 24.81 3.87 -5.06
N TYR A 55 24.95 4.95 -4.28
CA TYR A 55 25.90 6.04 -4.54
C TYR A 55 25.68 6.72 -5.89
N VAL A 56 24.42 6.79 -6.36
CA VAL A 56 24.05 7.52 -7.57
C VAL A 56 23.77 8.97 -7.20
N GLU A 57 24.59 9.87 -7.68
CA GLU A 57 24.37 11.31 -7.55
C GLU A 57 23.34 11.74 -8.60
N LEU A 58 22.29 12.43 -8.13
CA LEU A 58 21.29 13.02 -9.01
C LEU A 58 21.55 14.50 -9.14
N GLU A 59 21.56 14.98 -10.38
CA GLU A 59 21.38 16.41 -10.63
C GLU A 59 20.01 16.82 -10.06
N PRO A 60 19.85 18.07 -9.59
CA PRO A 60 18.61 18.53 -8.97
C PRO A 60 17.45 18.71 -9.98
N ASP A 61 17.35 17.81 -10.93
CA ASP A 61 16.34 17.76 -11.97
C ASP A 61 15.20 16.81 -11.55
N THR A 62 13.97 17.33 -11.52
CA THR A 62 12.77 16.57 -11.13
C THR A 62 12.28 15.60 -12.21
N GLU A 63 12.78 15.71 -13.45
CA GLU A 63 12.36 14.84 -14.56
C GLU A 63 12.78 13.39 -14.34
N VAL A 64 13.95 13.15 -13.73
CA VAL A 64 14.50 11.82 -13.46
C VAL A 64 13.54 10.95 -12.61
N LEU A 65 12.85 11.54 -11.63
CA LEU A 65 11.83 10.81 -10.86
C LEU A 65 10.66 10.39 -11.75
N GLY A 66 10.19 11.28 -12.61
CA GLY A 66 9.12 10.98 -13.57
C GLY A 66 9.51 9.83 -14.51
N ASP A 67 10.72 9.87 -15.04
CA ASP A 67 11.26 8.83 -15.90
C ASP A 67 11.39 7.48 -15.18
N PHE A 68 11.82 7.50 -13.91
CA PHE A 68 11.86 6.29 -13.09
C PHE A 68 10.47 5.70 -12.87
N LEU A 69 9.48 6.51 -12.49
CA LEU A 69 8.11 6.02 -12.27
C LEU A 69 7.51 5.46 -13.57
N ALA A 70 7.73 6.11 -14.71
CA ALA A 70 7.29 5.61 -16.01
C ALA A 70 8.00 4.30 -16.41
N ALA A 71 9.31 4.21 -16.18
CA ALA A 71 10.09 3.01 -16.40
C ALA A 71 9.64 1.86 -15.49
N LEU A 72 9.31 2.15 -14.23
CA LEU A 72 8.80 1.19 -13.26
C LEU A 72 7.42 0.64 -13.68
N GLU A 73 6.51 1.49 -14.14
CA GLU A 73 5.21 1.06 -14.66
C GLU A 73 5.35 0.18 -15.90
N ALA A 74 6.20 0.57 -16.83
CA ALA A 74 6.48 -0.23 -18.04
C ALA A 74 7.11 -1.58 -17.69
N SER A 75 8.12 -1.57 -16.80
CA SER A 75 8.81 -2.79 -16.36
C SER A 75 7.89 -3.75 -15.60
N PHE A 76 7.04 -3.24 -14.71
CA PHE A 76 6.07 -4.05 -13.99
C PHE A 76 4.99 -4.60 -14.92
N GLY A 77 4.46 -3.77 -15.83
CA GLY A 77 3.45 -4.17 -16.81
C GLY A 77 3.93 -5.28 -17.76
N ALA A 78 5.21 -5.25 -18.15
CA ALA A 78 5.82 -6.29 -18.98
C ALA A 78 5.94 -7.65 -18.26
N ARG A 79 5.71 -7.71 -16.94
CA ARG A 79 5.86 -8.91 -16.11
C ARG A 79 4.53 -9.56 -15.71
N HIS A 80 3.46 -9.34 -16.49
CA HIS A 80 2.14 -9.86 -16.15
C HIS A 80 2.10 -11.38 -15.94
N GLU A 81 2.75 -12.15 -16.80
CA GLU A 81 2.85 -13.61 -16.63
C GLU A 81 3.61 -14.01 -15.35
N GLN A 82 4.68 -13.27 -15.06
CA GLN A 82 5.44 -13.51 -13.83
C GLN A 82 4.63 -13.10 -12.59
N LEU A 83 3.81 -12.06 -12.70
CA LEU A 83 2.90 -11.62 -11.64
C LEU A 83 1.92 -12.73 -11.29
N LEU A 84 1.27 -13.34 -12.27
CA LEU A 84 0.34 -14.44 -12.06
C LEU A 84 1.04 -15.72 -11.54
N ALA A 85 2.26 -16.00 -12.00
CA ALA A 85 3.00 -17.20 -11.63
C ALA A 85 3.64 -17.14 -10.23
N LYS A 86 4.06 -15.95 -9.78
CA LYS A 86 4.86 -15.75 -8.56
C LYS A 86 4.16 -14.92 -7.48
N GLY A 87 3.16 -14.16 -7.86
CA GLY A 87 2.32 -13.42 -6.94
C GLY A 87 1.33 -14.34 -6.23
N ARG A 88 0.89 -13.93 -5.05
CA ARG A 88 -0.12 -14.66 -4.29
C ARG A 88 -1.04 -13.70 -3.52
N VAL A 89 -2.29 -14.10 -3.41
CA VAL A 89 -3.26 -13.45 -2.53
C VAL A 89 -2.96 -13.86 -1.09
N MET A 90 -2.96 -12.90 -0.18
CA MET A 90 -2.78 -13.19 1.25
C MET A 90 -4.01 -13.94 1.79
N PRO A 91 -3.81 -14.87 2.77
CA PRO A 91 -4.91 -15.66 3.33
C PRO A 91 -6.09 -14.79 3.76
N GLY A 92 -7.29 -15.08 3.25
CA GLY A 92 -8.53 -14.40 3.58
C GLY A 92 -8.75 -13.02 2.98
N ALA A 93 -7.81 -12.44 2.22
CA ALA A 93 -7.91 -11.08 1.71
C ALA A 93 -9.20 -10.85 0.90
N ALA A 94 -9.52 -11.70 -0.07
CA ALA A 94 -10.72 -11.56 -0.90
C ALA A 94 -12.01 -11.66 -0.08
N ALA A 95 -12.09 -12.63 0.84
CA ALA A 95 -13.26 -12.81 1.70
C ALA A 95 -13.46 -11.65 2.67
N SER A 96 -12.38 -11.09 3.21
CA SER A 96 -12.43 -9.93 4.10
C SER A 96 -12.81 -8.65 3.37
N LEU A 97 -12.34 -8.43 2.14
CA LEU A 97 -12.80 -7.32 1.30
C LEU A 97 -14.31 -7.41 1.03
N ALA A 98 -14.80 -8.60 0.66
CA ALA A 98 -16.23 -8.82 0.44
C ALA A 98 -17.08 -8.62 1.71
N ALA A 99 -16.59 -9.09 2.86
CA ALA A 99 -17.28 -8.97 4.13
C ALA A 99 -17.39 -7.50 4.59
N VAL A 100 -16.29 -6.74 4.49
CA VAL A 100 -16.29 -5.30 4.84
C VAL A 100 -17.15 -4.49 3.86
N ALA A 101 -17.26 -4.89 2.59
CA ALA A 101 -18.15 -4.26 1.61
C ALA A 101 -19.64 -4.38 2.00
N ALA A 102 -20.00 -5.38 2.78
CA ALA A 102 -21.36 -5.58 3.27
C ALA A 102 -21.71 -4.71 4.50
N LEU A 103 -20.75 -4.03 5.12
CA LEU A 103 -20.99 -3.12 6.22
C LEU A 103 -21.70 -1.84 5.72
N PRO A 104 -22.78 -1.40 6.38
CA PRO A 104 -23.49 -0.18 5.99
C PRO A 104 -22.58 1.04 6.11
N ASP A 105 -22.82 2.05 5.27
CA ASP A 105 -22.11 3.34 5.29
C ASP A 105 -20.58 3.22 5.23
N THR A 106 -20.07 2.17 4.61
CA THR A 106 -18.65 1.88 4.56
C THR A 106 -18.08 2.10 3.15
N LEU A 107 -17.10 2.98 3.06
CA LEU A 107 -16.27 3.15 1.86
C LEU A 107 -14.98 2.33 2.02
N GLN A 108 -14.66 1.52 1.03
CA GLN A 108 -13.39 0.80 0.96
C GLN A 108 -12.51 1.33 -0.16
N THR A 109 -11.25 1.61 0.13
CA THR A 109 -10.23 1.96 -0.86
C THR A 109 -8.86 1.52 -0.40
N VAL A 110 -7.82 1.88 -1.13
CA VAL A 110 -6.42 1.51 -0.83
C VAL A 110 -5.55 2.72 -0.51
N VAL A 111 -4.56 2.47 0.33
CA VAL A 111 -3.36 3.32 0.49
C VAL A 111 -2.17 2.48 0.08
N SER A 112 -1.57 2.81 -1.05
CA SER A 112 -0.44 2.08 -1.60
C SER A 112 0.77 2.98 -1.83
N GLY A 113 1.96 2.47 -1.54
CA GLY A 113 3.20 3.11 -1.96
C GLY A 113 3.46 3.00 -3.46
N SER A 114 2.80 2.09 -4.15
CA SER A 114 2.92 1.92 -5.59
C SER A 114 2.23 3.04 -6.37
N THR A 115 2.68 3.27 -7.60
CA THR A 115 1.94 4.12 -8.55
C THR A 115 0.52 3.59 -8.74
N ARG A 116 -0.41 4.47 -9.15
CA ARG A 116 -1.81 4.07 -9.41
C ARG A 116 -1.88 2.92 -10.43
N THR A 117 -1.11 3.01 -11.50
CA THR A 117 -1.04 2.01 -12.57
C THR A 117 -0.64 0.64 -12.01
N ASN A 118 0.46 0.57 -11.26
CA ASN A 118 0.96 -0.68 -10.72
C ASN A 118 0.05 -1.23 -9.62
N ALA A 119 -0.48 -0.39 -8.73
CA ALA A 119 -1.43 -0.80 -7.69
C ALA A 119 -2.70 -1.39 -8.30
N THR A 120 -3.27 -0.73 -9.32
CA THR A 120 -4.46 -1.23 -10.03
C THR A 120 -4.16 -2.56 -10.73
N ALA A 121 -3.03 -2.65 -11.45
CA ALA A 121 -2.63 -3.89 -12.14
C ALA A 121 -2.48 -5.06 -11.16
N LYS A 122 -1.90 -4.85 -9.97
CA LYS A 122 -1.80 -5.86 -8.91
C LYS A 122 -3.18 -6.36 -8.48
N LEU A 123 -4.10 -5.46 -8.18
CA LEU A 123 -5.43 -5.81 -7.68
C LEU A 123 -6.27 -6.53 -8.74
N VAL A 124 -6.30 -6.01 -9.97
CA VAL A 124 -7.05 -6.59 -11.10
C VAL A 124 -6.55 -7.99 -11.45
N ALA A 125 -5.21 -8.19 -11.46
CA ALA A 125 -4.62 -9.48 -11.78
C ALA A 125 -5.09 -10.63 -10.86
N PHE A 126 -5.50 -10.31 -9.63
CA PHE A 126 -5.97 -11.28 -8.64
C PHE A 126 -7.46 -11.09 -8.26
N GLY A 127 -8.22 -10.25 -8.99
CA GLY A 127 -9.64 -10.04 -8.77
C GLY A 127 -9.99 -9.40 -7.43
N LEU A 128 -9.12 -8.58 -6.88
CA LEU A 128 -9.31 -7.92 -5.58
C LEU A 128 -9.83 -6.47 -5.68
N ASP A 129 -10.03 -5.97 -6.89
CA ASP A 129 -10.50 -4.61 -7.16
C ASP A 129 -12.01 -4.44 -7.00
N THR A 130 -12.80 -5.51 -7.09
CA THR A 130 -14.28 -5.50 -7.17
C THR A 130 -14.96 -4.74 -6.03
N HIS A 131 -14.41 -4.78 -4.82
CA HIS A 131 -14.99 -4.15 -3.63
C HIS A 131 -14.27 -2.86 -3.20
N LEU A 132 -13.39 -2.33 -4.06
CA LEU A 132 -12.56 -1.17 -3.76
C LEU A 132 -12.91 0.01 -4.66
N ASN A 133 -13.15 1.17 -4.07
CA ASN A 133 -13.26 2.41 -4.85
C ASN A 133 -11.86 2.98 -5.10
N LEU A 134 -11.25 2.58 -6.23
CA LEU A 134 -9.91 3.02 -6.59
C LEU A 134 -9.86 4.49 -7.07
N ALA A 135 -11.01 5.13 -7.35
CA ALA A 135 -11.04 6.54 -7.74
C ALA A 135 -10.53 7.45 -6.62
N VAL A 136 -10.90 7.13 -5.37
CA VAL A 136 -10.50 7.89 -4.19
C VAL A 136 -9.25 7.32 -3.47
N GLY A 137 -8.60 6.32 -4.04
CA GLY A 137 -7.41 5.69 -3.46
C GLY A 137 -6.19 6.60 -3.39
N GLY A 138 -5.33 6.37 -2.41
CA GLY A 138 -4.03 7.02 -2.25
C GLY A 138 -2.90 6.19 -2.86
N PHE A 139 -2.12 6.79 -3.76
CA PHE A 139 -1.08 6.09 -4.52
C PHE A 139 0.24 6.87 -4.49
N GLY A 140 1.34 6.15 -4.51
CA GLY A 140 2.70 6.69 -4.48
C GLY A 140 3.22 7.28 -5.78
N SER A 141 2.32 7.76 -6.67
CA SER A 141 2.67 8.45 -7.91
C SER A 141 3.17 9.88 -7.71
N VAL A 142 3.09 10.36 -6.49
CA VAL A 142 3.55 11.69 -6.09
C VAL A 142 4.54 11.54 -4.93
N ASN A 143 5.44 12.51 -4.77
CA ASN A 143 6.45 12.48 -3.71
C ASN A 143 5.85 12.92 -2.35
N TYR A 144 4.86 12.16 -1.87
CA TYR A 144 4.27 12.35 -0.55
C TYR A 144 4.45 11.11 0.30
N PRO A 145 4.69 11.24 1.62
CA PRO A 145 4.69 10.10 2.52
C PRO A 145 3.28 9.49 2.60
N LYS A 146 3.20 8.19 2.89
CA LYS A 146 1.91 7.47 2.98
C LYS A 146 0.92 8.12 3.95
N SER A 147 1.38 8.76 5.02
CA SER A 147 0.51 9.49 5.96
C SER A 147 -0.28 10.60 5.29
N SER A 148 0.34 11.35 4.36
CA SER A 148 -0.35 12.40 3.60
C SER A 148 -1.37 11.83 2.60
N LEU A 149 -1.14 10.62 2.07
CA LEU A 149 -2.10 9.94 1.21
C LEU A 149 -3.41 9.62 1.97
N ILE A 150 -3.32 9.25 3.26
CA ILE A 150 -4.50 9.00 4.10
C ILE A 150 -5.35 10.27 4.25
N GLN A 151 -4.72 11.41 4.52
CA GLN A 151 -5.42 12.69 4.60
C GLN A 151 -6.06 13.07 3.27
N SER A 152 -5.34 12.90 2.16
CA SER A 152 -5.85 13.18 0.81
C SER A 152 -7.09 12.34 0.47
N ILE A 153 -7.13 11.05 0.83
CA ILE A 153 -8.30 10.20 0.61
C ILE A 153 -9.53 10.76 1.32
N ARG A 154 -9.39 11.19 2.57
CA ARG A 154 -10.52 11.75 3.34
C ARG A 154 -11.09 13.02 2.67
N LEU A 155 -10.21 13.87 2.15
CA LEU A 155 -10.61 15.07 1.41
C LEU A 155 -11.30 14.73 0.08
N HIS A 156 -10.77 13.78 -0.69
CA HIS A 156 -11.39 13.34 -1.94
C HIS A 156 -12.74 12.68 -1.72
N ALA A 157 -12.89 11.85 -0.69
CA ALA A 157 -14.16 11.22 -0.35
C ALA A 157 -15.25 12.25 -0.04
N ALA A 158 -14.89 13.39 0.60
CA ALA A 158 -15.81 14.49 0.88
C ALA A 158 -16.16 15.31 -0.37
N GLY A 159 -15.21 15.46 -1.32
CA GLY A 159 -15.35 16.34 -2.50
C GLY A 159 -16.24 15.81 -3.61
N GLU A 160 -16.40 14.49 -3.75
CA GLU A 160 -17.22 13.86 -4.80
C GLU A 160 -18.70 13.68 -4.41
N GLY A 161 -19.23 14.52 -3.52
CA GLY A 161 -20.60 14.40 -3.01
C GLY A 161 -20.79 13.25 -2.03
N GLY A 162 -19.69 12.63 -1.62
CA GLY A 162 -19.66 11.61 -0.59
C GLY A 162 -19.72 12.19 0.82
N ARG A 163 -19.81 11.29 1.79
CA ARG A 163 -19.73 11.63 3.22
C ARG A 163 -18.28 11.95 3.59
N ALA A 164 -18.07 13.02 4.36
CA ALA A 164 -16.80 13.24 5.04
C ALA A 164 -16.61 12.21 6.16
N PHE A 165 -15.39 11.64 6.25
CA PHE A 165 -15.03 10.73 7.32
C PHE A 165 -14.06 11.40 8.29
N SER A 166 -14.32 11.27 9.60
CA SER A 166 -13.42 11.73 10.65
C SER A 166 -12.20 10.82 10.78
N GLU A 167 -11.22 11.22 11.58
CA GLU A 167 -10.07 10.35 11.91
C GLU A 167 -10.51 9.10 12.67
N GLU A 168 -11.47 9.25 13.55
CA GLU A 168 -12.05 8.15 14.35
C GLU A 168 -12.86 7.16 13.51
N GLU A 169 -13.39 7.59 12.35
CA GLU A 169 -14.10 6.75 11.40
C GLU A 169 -13.19 6.14 10.33
N THR A 170 -11.90 6.51 10.31
CA THR A 170 -10.95 6.06 9.30
C THR A 170 -10.04 4.97 9.85
N VAL A 171 -10.09 3.81 9.22
CA VAL A 171 -9.30 2.63 9.61
C VAL A 171 -8.31 2.30 8.49
N PHE A 172 -7.07 1.95 8.85
CA PHE A 172 -6.06 1.48 7.91
C PHE A 172 -5.58 0.07 8.28
N VAL A 173 -5.87 -0.90 7.42
CA VAL A 173 -5.47 -2.30 7.59
C VAL A 173 -4.10 -2.51 6.92
N THR A 174 -3.10 -2.93 7.70
CA THR A 174 -1.71 -3.08 7.22
C THR A 174 -0.93 -4.14 7.98
N GLY A 175 0.10 -4.72 7.36
CA GLY A 175 0.98 -5.72 7.95
C GLY A 175 2.38 -5.21 8.34
N SER A 176 2.64 -3.90 8.33
CA SER A 176 3.98 -3.36 8.60
C SER A 176 4.00 -2.28 9.69
N ALA A 177 5.03 -2.29 10.53
CA ALA A 177 5.21 -1.30 11.59
C ALA A 177 5.37 0.15 11.05
N PRO A 178 6.10 0.40 9.94
CA PRO A 178 6.12 1.74 9.33
C PRO A 178 4.75 2.21 8.86
N ASP A 179 3.91 1.34 8.30
CA ASP A 179 2.55 1.70 7.87
C ASP A 179 1.61 1.95 9.07
N VAL A 180 1.80 1.24 10.20
CA VAL A 180 1.08 1.54 11.45
C VAL A 180 1.37 2.96 11.90
N ARG A 181 2.64 3.38 11.89
CA ARG A 181 3.02 4.77 12.22
C ARG A 181 2.44 5.76 11.22
N ALA A 182 2.48 5.44 9.92
CA ALA A 182 1.89 6.28 8.88
C ALA A 182 0.37 6.45 9.07
N ALA A 183 -0.35 5.41 9.51
CA ALA A 183 -1.76 5.47 9.85
C ALA A 183 -2.01 6.50 10.95
N LEU A 184 -1.30 6.40 12.07
CA LEU A 184 -1.46 7.31 13.22
C LEU A 184 -1.14 8.76 12.86
N ILE A 185 -0.07 9.00 12.09
CA ILE A 185 0.30 10.34 11.62
C ILE A 185 -0.76 10.90 10.65
N GLY A 186 -1.31 10.03 9.78
CA GLY A 186 -2.32 10.39 8.79
C GLY A 186 -3.74 10.52 9.33
N GLY A 187 -3.95 10.27 10.64
CA GLY A 187 -5.26 10.35 11.28
C GLY A 187 -6.15 9.15 10.94
N ALA A 188 -5.59 7.94 10.88
CA ALA A 188 -6.34 6.70 10.76
C ALA A 188 -6.00 5.74 11.90
N ILE A 189 -6.96 4.94 12.29
CA ILE A 189 -6.79 3.91 13.31
C ILE A 189 -6.19 2.66 12.65
N PRO A 190 -4.99 2.22 13.05
CA PRO A 190 -4.38 1.04 12.45
C PRO A 190 -5.01 -0.25 12.97
N ILE A 191 -5.40 -1.13 12.05
CA ILE A 191 -5.63 -2.55 12.32
C ILE A 191 -4.45 -3.30 11.71
N ALA A 192 -3.60 -3.84 12.55
CA ALA A 192 -2.42 -4.56 12.11
C ALA A 192 -2.74 -6.03 11.82
N VAL A 193 -2.08 -6.59 10.80
CA VAL A 193 -2.23 -7.98 10.37
C VAL A 193 -0.85 -8.63 10.34
N LEU A 194 -0.69 -9.79 10.98
CA LEU A 194 0.55 -10.55 10.89
C LEU A 194 0.70 -11.16 9.49
N ASN A 195 1.85 -10.98 8.89
CA ASN A 195 2.17 -11.45 7.53
C ASN A 195 3.46 -12.29 7.47
N GLY A 196 4.01 -12.62 8.64
CA GLY A 196 5.27 -13.37 8.77
C GLY A 196 6.55 -12.54 8.64
N SER A 197 6.47 -11.26 8.24
CA SER A 197 7.64 -10.37 8.13
C SER A 197 7.80 -9.41 9.30
N THR A 198 6.71 -9.14 10.04
CA THR A 198 6.69 -8.25 11.20
C THR A 198 6.08 -9.00 12.38
N THR A 199 6.71 -8.91 13.55
CA THR A 199 6.19 -9.55 14.76
C THR A 199 5.07 -8.72 15.40
N GLU A 200 4.21 -9.37 16.19
CA GLU A 200 3.16 -8.67 16.95
C GLU A 200 3.75 -7.59 17.85
N GLY A 201 4.86 -7.87 18.53
CA GLY A 201 5.54 -6.90 19.38
C GLY A 201 5.94 -5.63 18.63
N GLN A 202 6.51 -5.77 17.43
CA GLN A 202 6.86 -4.63 16.57
C GLN A 202 5.66 -3.82 16.11
N LEU A 203 4.54 -4.49 15.80
CA LEU A 203 3.30 -3.81 15.41
C LEU A 203 2.69 -3.04 16.60
N ARG A 204 2.69 -3.63 17.80
CA ARG A 204 2.21 -2.97 19.01
C ARG A 204 3.12 -1.82 19.45
N GLU A 205 4.41 -1.97 19.36
CA GLU A 205 5.40 -0.90 19.61
C GLU A 205 5.23 0.27 18.64
N ALA A 206 4.82 -0.01 17.40
CA ALA A 206 4.47 1.01 16.40
C ALA A 206 3.15 1.74 16.70
N GLY A 207 2.33 1.24 17.65
CA GLY A 207 1.09 1.84 18.10
C GLY A 207 -0.19 1.09 17.70
N ALA A 208 -0.10 -0.10 17.11
CA ALA A 208 -1.28 -0.90 16.79
C ALA A 208 -1.93 -1.46 18.06
N GLN A 209 -3.18 -1.07 18.32
CA GLN A 209 -3.97 -1.61 19.43
C GLN A 209 -4.70 -2.89 19.05
N ILE A 210 -5.07 -3.04 17.79
CA ILE A 210 -5.74 -4.22 17.24
C ILE A 210 -4.73 -4.92 16.32
N VAL A 211 -4.45 -6.20 16.61
CA VAL A 211 -3.58 -7.06 15.81
C VAL A 211 -4.30 -8.34 15.51
N LEU A 212 -4.48 -8.65 14.23
CA LEU A 212 -5.07 -9.87 13.72
C LEU A 212 -3.98 -10.86 13.29
N PRO A 213 -4.17 -12.16 13.45
CA PRO A 213 -3.19 -13.17 13.02
C PRO A 213 -3.07 -13.23 11.49
N ASP A 214 -4.16 -13.03 10.77
CA ASP A 214 -4.27 -12.91 9.31
C ASP A 214 -5.67 -12.38 8.95
N LEU A 215 -6.04 -12.42 7.66
CA LEU A 215 -7.37 -12.04 7.18
C LEU A 215 -8.31 -13.24 6.95
N SER A 216 -7.96 -14.46 7.40
CA SER A 216 -8.71 -15.68 7.12
C SER A 216 -10.06 -15.77 7.83
N ASP A 217 -10.26 -14.98 8.90
CA ASP A 217 -11.55 -14.84 9.56
C ASP A 217 -12.18 -13.47 9.25
N PRO A 218 -13.06 -13.37 8.23
CA PRO A 218 -13.73 -12.13 7.88
C PRO A 218 -14.60 -11.54 9.02
N ARG A 219 -15.09 -12.37 9.94
CA ARG A 219 -15.86 -11.90 11.10
C ARG A 219 -14.96 -11.18 12.10
N ALA A 220 -13.75 -11.69 12.33
CA ALA A 220 -12.76 -11.02 13.16
C ALA A 220 -12.34 -9.67 12.54
N VAL A 221 -12.19 -9.61 11.21
CA VAL A 221 -11.90 -8.35 10.50
C VAL A 221 -13.03 -7.34 10.66
N MET A 222 -14.30 -7.72 10.44
CA MET A 222 -15.46 -6.85 10.65
C MET A 222 -15.56 -6.36 12.10
N THR A 223 -15.34 -7.26 13.06
CA THR A 223 -15.33 -6.91 14.49
C THR A 223 -14.21 -5.90 14.80
N ALA A 224 -13.02 -6.09 14.24
CA ALA A 224 -11.90 -5.17 14.40
C ALA A 224 -12.20 -3.78 13.82
N VAL A 225 -12.83 -3.72 12.63
CA VAL A 225 -13.29 -2.45 12.02
C VAL A 225 -14.31 -1.76 12.93
N HIS A 226 -15.31 -2.49 13.40
CA HIS A 226 -16.34 -1.94 14.30
C HIS A 226 -15.74 -1.44 15.63
N GLN A 227 -14.86 -2.23 16.27
CA GLN A 227 -14.17 -1.82 17.50
C GLN A 227 -13.31 -0.58 17.33
N ALA A 228 -12.69 -0.43 16.17
CA ALA A 228 -11.87 0.74 15.87
C ALA A 228 -12.70 2.02 15.72
N THR A 229 -13.93 1.92 15.16
CA THR A 229 -14.76 3.09 14.81
C THR A 229 -15.84 3.43 15.84
N THR A 230 -15.96 2.69 16.94
CA THR A 230 -16.97 2.92 18.00
C THR A 230 -16.39 3.36 19.35
N ARG A 231 -15.17 3.87 19.35
CA ARG A 231 -14.49 4.40 20.56
C ARG A 231 -14.82 5.85 20.85
#